data_93c1b3a448c23ecda3b5925c2ee0e11b
#
_entry.id   93c1b3a448c23ecda3b5925c2ee0e11b
#
_cell.length_a   1.000
_cell.length_b   1.000
_cell.length_c   1.000
_cell.angle_alpha   90.00
_cell.angle_beta   90.00
_cell.angle_gamma   90.00
#
_symmetry.space_group_name_H-M   'P 1'
#
loop_
_entity.id
_entity.type
_entity.pdbx_description
1 polymer ?
#
loop_
_entity_poly.entity_id
_entity_poly.type
_entity_poly.pdbx_seq_one_letter_code
_entity_poly.pdbx_strand_id
1 'polypeptide(L)'
;TMQSMERHRGHFYNWYDTQSLKPLHPAYISTVDSGNLAGHLMTLRPGLLSLSDQPILGARWFDGFHDTLGVLVDATGNAASASLVQFLKDLESTGASRPTTLMAARLTLDQLTTRAAEVADSFDADPATDASGWAQSLARQCQGVLDELTFLAPWSVLPAAPGRLSDFPGIGEIPTLRELARLEVEWLPIIDRRLDAEATSAEREWLGELQRYIAQASGRAHERMAAIESLALQASELARMEHGFLYDKANHLLTIGYNVDDRRRDLSYYDLLASEARFSTFVAIAQGELPQESWFALGRQLTTAGGKAVLLSWGGSMFEYLMPLLVMPTYENTLLDQTYKAAVERQIEYGRQRGVPWGMSESGYHTIGVHLNYQYRAFGVPGLGL
;
A
#
# COMPACT_ATOMS: atom_id res chain seq x y z
N THR A 1 4.36 14.13 10.36
CA THR A 1 3.26 14.16 11.34
C THR A 1 3.50 13.15 12.47
N MET A 2 3.57 11.84 12.22
CA MET A 2 3.69 10.82 13.28
C MET A 2 4.89 11.04 14.22
N GLN A 3 6.03 11.50 13.72
CA GLN A 3 7.23 11.77 14.54
C GLN A 3 7.03 12.91 15.55
N SER A 4 6.14 13.86 15.27
CA SER A 4 5.84 15.00 16.15
C SER A 4 4.71 14.73 17.16
N MET A 5 4.02 13.60 17.05
CA MET A 5 2.95 13.21 17.95
C MET A 5 3.52 12.69 19.28
N GLU A 6 2.90 13.06 20.37
CA GLU A 6 3.25 12.55 21.71
C GLU A 6 2.98 11.04 21.79
N ARG A 7 3.86 10.30 22.47
CA ARG A 7 3.77 8.85 22.62
C ARG A 7 4.06 8.45 24.06
N HIS A 8 3.44 7.38 24.52
CA HIS A 8 3.73 6.79 25.82
C HIS A 8 4.54 5.50 25.65
N ARG A 9 5.82 5.49 26.03
CA ARG A 9 6.73 4.32 25.88
C ARG A 9 6.78 3.75 24.47
N GLY A 10 6.73 4.63 23.47
CA GLY A 10 6.72 4.25 22.05
C GLY A 10 5.31 4.06 21.45
N HIS A 11 4.28 3.83 22.27
CA HIS A 11 2.91 3.65 21.82
C HIS A 11 2.25 4.98 21.51
N PHE A 12 1.43 5.00 20.47
CA PHE A 12 0.52 6.09 20.19
C PHE A 12 -0.71 6.00 21.09
N TYR A 13 -1.26 7.15 21.46
CA TYR A 13 -2.56 7.20 22.14
C TYR A 13 -3.69 6.82 21.17
N ASN A 14 -4.80 6.37 21.70
CA ASN A 14 -5.95 5.94 20.90
C ASN A 14 -6.54 7.08 20.07
N TRP A 15 -6.50 8.29 20.60
CA TRP A 15 -7.13 9.45 20.01
C TRP A 15 -6.26 10.69 20.09
N TYR A 16 -6.24 11.46 19.00
CA TYR A 16 -5.58 12.76 18.92
C TYR A 16 -6.53 13.81 18.34
N ASP A 17 -6.40 15.02 18.81
CA ASP A 17 -6.98 16.18 18.14
C ASP A 17 -6.27 16.41 16.80
N THR A 18 -7.03 16.51 15.72
CA THR A 18 -6.47 16.57 14.36
C THR A 18 -5.83 17.91 14.02
N GLN A 19 -6.08 18.97 14.79
CA GLN A 19 -5.49 20.29 14.58
C GLN A 19 -4.22 20.47 15.40
N SER A 20 -4.28 20.14 16.71
CA SER A 20 -3.16 20.33 17.63
C SER A 20 -2.21 19.13 17.70
N LEU A 21 -2.62 17.96 17.22
CA LEU A 21 -1.93 16.67 17.33
C LEU A 21 -1.65 16.26 18.80
N LYS A 22 -2.44 16.78 19.74
CA LYS A 22 -2.36 16.39 21.15
C LYS A 22 -3.28 15.23 21.45
N PRO A 23 -2.89 14.34 22.41
CA PRO A 23 -3.77 13.27 22.85
C PRO A 23 -5.10 13.79 23.39
N LEU A 24 -6.19 13.12 23.08
CA LEU A 24 -7.49 13.36 23.70
C LEU A 24 -7.64 12.51 24.95
N HIS A 25 -8.36 13.06 25.95
CA HIS A 25 -8.63 12.35 27.19
C HIS A 25 -9.91 11.49 27.13
N PRO A 26 -9.95 10.37 27.85
CA PRO A 26 -8.85 9.83 28.66
C PRO A 26 -7.66 9.39 27.79
N ALA A 27 -6.44 9.74 28.23
CA ALA A 27 -5.23 9.33 27.54
C ALA A 27 -5.05 7.80 27.66
N TYR A 28 -5.32 7.09 26.60
CA TYR A 28 -5.43 5.63 26.58
C TYR A 28 -4.54 5.01 25.52
N ILE A 29 -3.89 3.90 25.87
CA ILE A 29 -3.12 3.05 24.98
C ILE A 29 -3.89 1.76 24.74
N SER A 30 -4.29 1.53 23.51
CA SER A 30 -4.87 0.26 23.08
C SER A 30 -3.76 -0.70 22.67
N THR A 31 -3.80 -1.91 23.21
CA THR A 31 -2.79 -2.94 22.90
C THR A 31 -2.90 -3.43 21.47
N VAL A 32 -4.12 -3.63 20.98
CA VAL A 32 -4.35 -4.16 19.63
C VAL A 32 -4.04 -3.13 18.56
N ASP A 33 -4.42 -1.86 18.74
CA ASP A 33 -4.08 -0.78 17.82
C ASP A 33 -2.56 -0.57 17.73
N SER A 34 -1.89 -0.63 18.86
CA SER A 34 -0.42 -0.54 18.94
C SER A 34 0.26 -1.67 18.14
N GLY A 35 -0.18 -2.90 18.37
CA GLY A 35 0.37 -4.06 17.67
C GLY A 35 0.04 -4.05 16.18
N ASN A 36 -1.16 -3.61 15.80
CA ASN A 36 -1.58 -3.44 14.42
C ASN A 36 -0.67 -2.43 13.70
N LEU A 37 -0.51 -1.24 14.29
CA LEU A 37 0.39 -0.22 13.73
C LEU A 37 1.84 -0.72 13.61
N ALA A 38 2.38 -1.32 14.67
CA ALA A 38 3.74 -1.85 14.66
C ALA A 38 3.95 -2.89 13.55
N GLY A 39 3.02 -3.82 13.39
CA GLY A 39 3.11 -4.87 12.39
C GLY A 39 3.02 -4.34 10.96
N HIS A 40 2.16 -3.35 10.69
CA HIS A 40 2.09 -2.71 9.39
C HIS A 40 3.36 -1.91 9.07
N LEU A 41 3.93 -1.20 10.04
CA LEU A 41 5.22 -0.51 9.88
C LEU A 41 6.38 -1.48 9.62
N MET A 42 6.38 -2.63 10.31
CA MET A 42 7.36 -3.70 10.06
C MET A 42 7.22 -4.30 8.66
N THR A 43 6.01 -4.38 8.11
CA THR A 43 5.75 -4.85 6.75
C THR A 43 6.10 -3.77 5.71
N LEU A 44 5.81 -2.51 6.01
CA LEU A 44 6.12 -1.37 5.14
C LEU A 44 7.64 -1.23 4.90
N ARG A 45 8.45 -1.46 5.92
CA ARG A 45 9.91 -1.32 5.85
C ARG A 45 10.56 -2.14 4.73
N PRO A 46 10.43 -3.48 4.68
CA PRO A 46 10.99 -4.28 3.59
C PRO A 46 10.34 -3.96 2.24
N GLY A 47 9.06 -3.59 2.23
CA GLY A 47 8.37 -3.13 1.02
C GLY A 47 9.04 -1.88 0.43
N LEU A 48 9.33 -0.87 1.26
CA LEU A 48 10.07 0.32 0.83
C LEU A 48 11.45 -0.03 0.28
N LEU A 49 12.23 -0.82 1.02
CA LEU A 49 13.59 -1.20 0.60
C LEU A 49 13.60 -1.98 -0.71
N SER A 50 12.58 -2.79 -0.97
CA SER A 50 12.47 -3.57 -2.22
C SER A 50 12.24 -2.69 -3.47
N LEU A 51 11.74 -1.46 -3.31
CA LEU A 51 11.54 -0.53 -4.43
C LEU A 51 12.84 -0.19 -5.16
N SER A 52 13.98 -0.22 -4.46
CA SER A 52 15.28 0.06 -5.07
C SER A 52 15.74 -1.00 -6.08
N ASP A 53 15.23 -2.22 -5.95
CA ASP A 53 15.59 -3.38 -6.78
C ASP A 53 14.49 -3.77 -7.78
N GLN A 54 13.40 -3.00 -7.83
CA GLN A 54 12.33 -3.18 -8.82
C GLN A 54 12.53 -2.24 -10.01
N PRO A 55 12.13 -2.65 -11.23
CA PRO A 55 12.12 -1.74 -12.38
C PRO A 55 11.35 -0.46 -12.08
N ILE A 56 11.90 0.71 -12.51
CA ILE A 56 11.27 2.02 -12.29
C ILE A 56 9.86 2.11 -12.90
N LEU A 57 9.55 1.26 -13.85
CA LEU A 57 8.24 1.06 -14.41
C LEU A 57 7.85 -0.41 -14.25
N GLY A 58 7.22 -0.75 -13.15
CA GLY A 58 6.72 -2.10 -12.88
C GLY A 58 5.47 -2.42 -13.71
N ALA A 59 5.18 -3.71 -13.95
CA ALA A 59 4.04 -4.15 -14.77
C ALA A 59 2.66 -3.70 -14.25
N ARG A 60 2.56 -3.31 -12.97
CA ARG A 60 1.29 -2.98 -12.29
C ARG A 60 0.71 -1.60 -12.64
N TRP A 61 1.47 -0.71 -13.29
CA TRP A 61 0.93 0.59 -13.71
C TRP A 61 -0.29 0.42 -14.63
N PHE A 62 -0.27 -0.63 -15.43
CA PHE A 62 -1.32 -1.00 -16.35
C PHE A 62 -2.61 -1.41 -15.64
N ASP A 63 -2.46 -2.21 -14.59
CA ASP A 63 -3.58 -2.68 -13.78
C ASP A 63 -4.28 -1.49 -13.10
N GLY A 64 -3.51 -0.51 -12.60
CA GLY A 64 -4.04 0.73 -12.01
C GLY A 64 -4.85 1.59 -12.99
N PHE A 65 -4.44 1.67 -14.26
CA PHE A 65 -5.22 2.36 -15.29
C PHE A 65 -6.52 1.62 -15.58
N HIS A 66 -6.48 0.30 -15.63
CA HIS A 66 -7.65 -0.55 -15.82
C HIS A 66 -8.67 -0.40 -14.70
N ASP A 67 -8.22 -0.38 -13.46
CA ASP A 67 -9.08 -0.21 -12.30
C ASP A 67 -9.78 1.17 -12.31
N THR A 68 -9.01 2.25 -12.53
CA THR A 68 -9.56 3.62 -12.61
C THR A 68 -10.54 3.76 -13.78
N LEU A 69 -10.21 3.18 -14.93
CA LEU A 69 -11.07 3.15 -16.09
C LEU A 69 -12.38 2.39 -15.82
N GLY A 70 -12.31 1.26 -15.10
CA GLY A 70 -13.50 0.48 -14.70
C GLY A 70 -14.48 1.32 -13.89
N VAL A 71 -13.97 2.05 -12.88
CA VAL A 71 -14.79 2.95 -12.06
C VAL A 71 -15.38 4.09 -12.90
N LEU A 72 -14.61 4.67 -13.83
CA LEU A 72 -15.11 5.69 -14.74
C LEU A 72 -16.25 5.17 -15.63
N VAL A 73 -16.09 3.97 -16.19
CA VAL A 73 -17.12 3.32 -17.01
C VAL A 73 -18.41 3.11 -16.21
N ASP A 74 -18.30 2.61 -14.99
CA ASP A 74 -19.44 2.43 -14.08
C ASP A 74 -20.12 3.75 -13.76
N ALA A 75 -19.36 4.83 -13.54
CA ALA A 75 -19.88 6.16 -13.26
C ALA A 75 -20.59 6.80 -14.47
N THR A 76 -20.23 6.44 -15.72
CA THR A 76 -20.89 6.97 -16.93
C THR A 76 -22.22 6.26 -17.27
N GLY A 77 -22.46 5.08 -16.70
CA GLY A 77 -23.61 4.24 -17.06
C GLY A 77 -23.63 3.94 -18.56
N ASN A 78 -24.74 4.31 -19.24
CA ASN A 78 -24.90 4.06 -20.69
C ASN A 78 -24.37 5.21 -21.58
N ALA A 79 -23.74 6.24 -21.02
CA ALA A 79 -23.34 7.47 -21.72
C ALA A 79 -21.81 7.51 -22.00
N ALA A 80 -21.22 6.41 -22.45
CA ALA A 80 -19.80 6.38 -22.80
C ALA A 80 -19.49 7.32 -23.98
N SER A 81 -18.54 8.25 -23.78
CA SER A 81 -18.05 9.11 -24.86
C SER A 81 -17.21 8.34 -25.88
N ALA A 82 -17.11 8.87 -27.12
CA ALA A 82 -16.26 8.22 -28.14
C ALA A 82 -14.78 8.18 -27.72
N SER A 83 -14.29 9.21 -27.02
CA SER A 83 -12.92 9.26 -26.46
C SER A 83 -12.71 8.18 -25.42
N LEU A 84 -13.69 7.94 -24.53
CA LEU A 84 -13.61 6.86 -23.53
C LEU A 84 -13.55 5.48 -24.18
N VAL A 85 -14.38 5.23 -25.18
CA VAL A 85 -14.36 3.96 -25.94
C VAL A 85 -13.03 3.76 -26.66
N GLN A 86 -12.45 4.84 -27.21
CA GLN A 86 -11.14 4.75 -27.86
C GLN A 86 -10.01 4.49 -26.85
N PHE A 87 -10.01 5.18 -25.71
CA PHE A 87 -9.05 4.94 -24.64
C PHE A 87 -9.07 3.48 -24.15
N LEU A 88 -10.27 2.92 -23.98
CA LEU A 88 -10.44 1.51 -23.59
C LEU A 88 -9.77 0.56 -24.59
N LYS A 89 -10.01 0.76 -25.90
CA LYS A 89 -9.38 -0.04 -26.96
C LYS A 89 -7.85 0.10 -26.98
N ASP A 90 -7.34 1.33 -26.79
CA ASP A 90 -5.92 1.59 -26.79
C ASP A 90 -5.26 0.90 -25.56
N LEU A 91 -5.91 0.95 -24.41
CA LEU A 91 -5.46 0.28 -23.19
C LEU A 91 -5.48 -1.26 -23.33
N GLU A 92 -6.55 -1.85 -23.88
CA GLU A 92 -6.64 -3.30 -24.13
C GLU A 92 -5.58 -3.76 -25.12
N SER A 93 -5.39 -3.02 -26.23
CA SER A 93 -4.36 -3.32 -27.24
C SER A 93 -2.96 -3.31 -26.61
N THR A 94 -2.67 -2.33 -25.77
CA THR A 94 -1.40 -2.22 -25.08
C THR A 94 -1.25 -3.36 -24.04
N GLY A 95 -2.32 -3.75 -23.35
CA GLY A 95 -2.32 -4.87 -22.40
C GLY A 95 -1.95 -6.20 -23.03
N ALA A 96 -2.35 -6.43 -24.29
CA ALA A 96 -2.02 -7.63 -25.06
C ALA A 96 -0.53 -7.67 -25.49
N SER A 97 0.11 -6.50 -25.67
CA SER A 97 1.52 -6.38 -26.07
C SER A 97 2.25 -5.37 -25.19
N ARG A 98 2.43 -5.72 -23.91
CA ARG A 98 3.11 -4.84 -22.94
C ARG A 98 4.48 -4.40 -23.44
N PRO A 99 4.81 -3.10 -23.39
CA PRO A 99 6.09 -2.60 -23.84
C PRO A 99 7.22 -3.17 -22.97
N THR A 100 8.22 -3.75 -23.61
CA THR A 100 9.38 -4.37 -22.95
C THR A 100 10.62 -3.46 -22.94
N THR A 101 10.57 -2.35 -23.68
CA THR A 101 11.68 -1.39 -23.74
C THR A 101 11.26 -0.04 -23.21
N LEU A 102 12.22 0.72 -22.67
CA LEU A 102 12.02 2.06 -22.13
C LEU A 102 11.38 3.01 -23.15
N MET A 103 11.87 2.99 -24.40
CA MET A 103 11.33 3.85 -25.46
C MET A 103 9.90 3.48 -25.83
N ALA A 104 9.59 2.17 -25.97
CA ALA A 104 8.25 1.72 -26.25
C ALA A 104 7.29 2.08 -25.11
N ALA A 105 7.73 1.90 -23.86
CA ALA A 105 6.95 2.27 -22.68
C ALA A 105 6.63 3.77 -22.64
N ARG A 106 7.63 4.62 -22.90
CA ARG A 106 7.44 6.07 -22.96
C ARG A 106 6.44 6.47 -24.05
N LEU A 107 6.59 5.96 -25.28
CA LEU A 107 5.69 6.27 -26.38
C LEU A 107 4.26 5.81 -26.08
N THR A 108 4.09 4.65 -25.49
CA THR A 108 2.79 4.15 -25.06
C THR A 108 2.16 5.05 -24.00
N LEU A 109 2.92 5.44 -22.99
CA LEU A 109 2.44 6.35 -21.94
C LEU A 109 2.07 7.73 -22.50
N ASP A 110 2.85 8.26 -23.42
CA ASP A 110 2.57 9.53 -24.08
C ASP A 110 1.23 9.49 -24.86
N GLN A 111 1.00 8.41 -25.58
CA GLN A 111 -0.28 8.18 -26.28
C GLN A 111 -1.45 8.04 -25.29
N LEU A 112 -1.31 7.24 -24.23
CA LEU A 112 -2.34 7.06 -23.22
C LEU A 112 -2.63 8.36 -22.47
N THR A 113 -1.60 9.15 -22.16
CA THR A 113 -1.75 10.46 -21.52
C THR A 113 -2.54 11.43 -22.38
N THR A 114 -2.21 11.50 -23.67
CA THR A 114 -2.96 12.33 -24.63
C THR A 114 -4.43 11.91 -24.71
N ARG A 115 -4.68 10.61 -24.80
CA ARG A 115 -6.05 10.07 -24.85
C ARG A 115 -6.81 10.28 -23.54
N ALA A 116 -6.16 10.13 -22.40
CA ALA A 116 -6.78 10.38 -21.10
C ALA A 116 -7.18 11.86 -20.93
N ALA A 117 -6.39 12.79 -21.46
CA ALA A 117 -6.75 14.20 -21.50
C ALA A 117 -7.99 14.44 -22.38
N GLU A 118 -8.06 13.85 -23.59
CA GLU A 118 -9.26 13.90 -24.46
C GLU A 118 -10.51 13.32 -23.76
N VAL A 119 -10.33 12.27 -22.94
CA VAL A 119 -11.42 11.74 -22.11
C VAL A 119 -11.84 12.76 -21.06
N ALA A 120 -10.91 13.36 -20.32
CA ALA A 120 -11.23 14.36 -19.29
C ALA A 120 -11.98 15.55 -19.90
N ASP A 121 -11.49 16.10 -21.02
CA ASP A 121 -12.13 17.21 -21.75
C ASP A 121 -13.57 16.87 -22.19
N SER A 122 -13.86 15.61 -22.51
CA SER A 122 -15.22 15.19 -22.90
C SER A 122 -16.26 15.24 -21.77
N PHE A 123 -15.80 15.34 -20.51
CA PHE A 123 -16.65 15.46 -19.31
C PHE A 123 -16.63 16.86 -18.68
N ASP A 124 -15.92 17.84 -19.25
CA ASP A 124 -15.82 19.20 -18.69
C ASP A 124 -17.13 19.99 -18.70
N ALA A 125 -18.11 19.55 -19.49
CA ALA A 125 -19.43 20.23 -19.56
C ALA A 125 -20.22 20.16 -18.24
N ASP A 126 -19.95 19.16 -17.38
CA ASP A 126 -20.54 19.02 -16.05
C ASP A 126 -19.47 18.54 -15.01
N PRO A 127 -18.63 19.46 -14.51
CA PRO A 127 -17.50 19.12 -13.65
C PRO A 127 -17.90 18.61 -12.26
N ALA A 128 -19.16 18.71 -11.87
CA ALA A 128 -19.66 18.26 -10.56
C ALA A 128 -20.05 16.77 -10.55
N THR A 129 -19.95 16.07 -11.70
CA THR A 129 -20.29 14.65 -11.77
C THR A 129 -19.15 13.76 -11.31
N ASP A 130 -19.50 12.59 -10.74
CA ASP A 130 -18.51 11.56 -10.40
C ASP A 130 -17.68 11.12 -11.62
N ALA A 131 -18.31 11.03 -12.80
CA ALA A 131 -17.64 10.70 -14.05
C ALA A 131 -16.54 11.72 -14.41
N SER A 132 -16.81 13.03 -14.28
CA SER A 132 -15.78 14.07 -14.50
C SER A 132 -14.61 13.91 -13.52
N GLY A 133 -14.90 13.69 -12.23
CA GLY A 133 -13.88 13.46 -11.21
C GLY A 133 -12.98 12.26 -11.52
N TRP A 134 -13.55 11.15 -11.99
CA TRP A 134 -12.81 9.95 -12.36
C TRP A 134 -12.04 10.11 -13.68
N ALA A 135 -12.59 10.80 -14.67
CA ALA A 135 -11.90 11.13 -15.92
C ALA A 135 -10.64 11.98 -15.66
N GLN A 136 -10.74 13.01 -14.83
CA GLN A 136 -9.60 13.80 -14.40
C GLN A 136 -8.58 12.99 -13.59
N SER A 137 -9.06 12.03 -12.78
CA SER A 137 -8.17 11.15 -12.01
C SER A 137 -7.39 10.22 -12.93
N LEU A 138 -8.02 9.66 -13.96
CA LEU A 138 -7.35 8.85 -14.99
C LEU A 138 -6.28 9.67 -15.73
N ALA A 139 -6.62 10.90 -16.17
CA ALA A 139 -5.66 11.78 -16.85
C ALA A 139 -4.45 12.11 -15.95
N ARG A 140 -4.67 12.47 -14.68
CA ARG A 140 -3.59 12.72 -13.72
C ARG A 140 -2.73 11.48 -13.49
N GLN A 141 -3.34 10.30 -13.44
CA GLN A 141 -2.62 9.04 -13.24
C GLN A 141 -1.72 8.71 -14.43
N CYS A 142 -2.22 8.83 -15.66
CA CYS A 142 -1.42 8.63 -16.87
C CYS A 142 -0.25 9.63 -16.93
N GLN A 143 -0.51 10.91 -16.71
CA GLN A 143 0.50 11.96 -16.70
C GLN A 143 1.55 11.69 -15.61
N GLY A 144 1.13 11.32 -14.39
CA GLY A 144 2.03 11.05 -13.29
C GLY A 144 3.00 9.90 -13.57
N VAL A 145 2.55 8.82 -14.24
CA VAL A 145 3.42 7.71 -14.64
C VAL A 145 4.41 8.13 -15.73
N LEU A 146 3.97 8.93 -16.71
CA LEU A 146 4.84 9.47 -17.76
C LEU A 146 5.90 10.42 -17.18
N ASP A 147 5.48 11.32 -16.29
CA ASP A 147 6.38 12.27 -15.62
C ASP A 147 7.44 11.54 -14.77
N GLU A 148 7.03 10.52 -14.02
CA GLU A 148 7.96 9.72 -13.19
C GLU A 148 8.96 8.97 -14.07
N LEU A 149 8.52 8.36 -15.17
CA LEU A 149 9.40 7.68 -16.11
C LEU A 149 10.42 8.64 -16.72
N THR A 150 9.99 9.80 -17.19
CA THR A 150 10.87 10.81 -17.80
C THR A 150 11.75 11.51 -16.78
N PHE A 151 11.30 11.62 -15.54
CA PHE A 151 12.11 12.13 -14.44
C PHE A 151 13.25 11.17 -14.11
N LEU A 152 13.00 9.86 -13.99
CA LEU A 152 14.02 8.88 -13.62
C LEU A 152 14.90 8.46 -14.81
N ALA A 153 14.34 8.42 -16.02
CA ALA A 153 15.05 8.05 -17.25
C ALA A 153 14.94 9.15 -18.33
N PRO A 154 15.53 10.34 -18.09
CA PRO A 154 15.37 11.49 -18.98
C PRO A 154 15.93 11.28 -20.38
N TRP A 155 16.85 10.36 -20.59
CA TRP A 155 17.34 10.01 -21.94
C TRP A 155 16.27 9.35 -22.81
N SER A 156 15.16 8.90 -22.23
CA SER A 156 14.03 8.34 -22.98
C SER A 156 13.40 9.33 -23.97
N VAL A 157 13.65 10.62 -23.82
CA VAL A 157 13.19 11.68 -24.75
C VAL A 157 14.17 11.95 -25.90
N LEU A 158 15.39 11.37 -25.85
CA LEU A 158 16.35 11.54 -26.92
C LEU A 158 15.81 10.97 -28.25
N PRO A 159 16.16 11.60 -29.38
CA PRO A 159 15.91 10.99 -30.68
C PRO A 159 16.65 9.67 -30.81
N ALA A 160 16.24 8.87 -31.79
CA ALA A 160 16.93 7.62 -32.08
C ALA A 160 18.45 7.85 -32.22
N ALA A 161 19.24 6.98 -31.60
CA ALA A 161 20.68 7.09 -31.58
C ALA A 161 21.24 7.10 -33.02
N PRO A 162 22.08 8.10 -33.41
CA PRO A 162 22.57 8.23 -34.75
C PRO A 162 23.69 7.22 -35.06
N GLY A 163 23.74 6.76 -36.29
CA GLY A 163 24.87 6.01 -36.85
C GLY A 163 25.33 4.80 -36.02
N ARG A 164 26.59 4.82 -35.59
CA ARG A 164 27.20 3.75 -34.79
C ARG A 164 26.70 3.62 -33.35
N LEU A 165 25.84 4.52 -32.91
CA LEU A 165 25.31 4.52 -31.53
C LEU A 165 24.00 3.75 -31.38
N SER A 166 23.44 3.23 -32.45
CA SER A 166 22.19 2.46 -32.42
C SER A 166 22.24 1.21 -31.53
N ASP A 167 23.46 0.70 -31.27
CA ASP A 167 23.74 -0.46 -30.42
C ASP A 167 24.24 -0.08 -28.99
N PHE A 168 23.95 1.14 -28.53
CA PHE A 168 24.39 1.55 -27.19
C PHE A 168 23.81 0.62 -26.12
N PRO A 169 24.65 -0.06 -25.32
CA PRO A 169 24.21 -1.12 -24.43
C PRO A 169 23.32 -0.59 -23.30
N GLY A 170 22.20 -1.30 -23.05
CA GLY A 170 21.31 -1.00 -21.93
C GLY A 170 20.36 0.19 -22.14
N ILE A 171 20.50 0.99 -23.22
CA ILE A 171 19.74 2.23 -23.41
C ILE A 171 18.22 1.99 -23.52
N GLY A 172 17.83 0.83 -24.02
CA GLY A 172 16.44 0.44 -24.19
C GLY A 172 15.85 -0.34 -23.02
N GLU A 173 16.64 -0.68 -22.02
CA GLU A 173 16.18 -1.44 -20.87
C GLU A 173 15.43 -0.55 -19.88
N ILE A 174 14.47 -1.11 -19.13
CA ILE A 174 13.79 -0.42 -18.04
C ILE A 174 14.58 -0.72 -16.76
N PRO A 175 15.37 0.24 -16.26
CA PRO A 175 16.27 -0.02 -15.14
C PRO A 175 15.56 -0.01 -13.79
N THR A 176 16.24 -0.52 -12.77
CA THR A 176 15.94 -0.32 -11.36
C THR A 176 16.56 0.99 -10.85
N LEU A 177 16.14 1.48 -9.66
CA LEU A 177 16.82 2.63 -9.04
C LEU A 177 18.30 2.33 -8.76
N ARG A 178 18.63 1.09 -8.39
CA ARG A 178 20.02 0.69 -8.13
C ARG A 178 20.88 0.69 -9.39
N GLU A 179 20.34 0.29 -10.51
CA GLU A 179 21.02 0.39 -11.81
C GLU A 179 21.16 1.84 -12.23
N LEU A 180 20.11 2.66 -12.10
CA LEU A 180 20.19 4.10 -12.38
C LEU A 180 21.30 4.80 -11.58
N ALA A 181 21.42 4.47 -10.30
CA ALA A 181 22.47 5.05 -9.44
C ALA A 181 23.90 4.71 -9.91
N ARG A 182 24.07 3.64 -10.70
CA ARG A 182 25.38 3.21 -11.24
C ARG A 182 25.64 3.67 -12.66
N LEU A 183 24.64 4.20 -13.36
CA LEU A 183 24.78 4.53 -14.80
C LEU A 183 25.97 5.41 -15.11
N GLU A 184 26.26 6.38 -14.24
CA GLU A 184 27.42 7.26 -14.44
C GLU A 184 28.74 6.46 -14.50
N VAL A 185 28.90 5.54 -13.55
CA VAL A 185 30.12 4.70 -13.48
C VAL A 185 30.20 3.71 -14.63
N GLU A 186 29.05 3.17 -15.08
CA GLU A 186 29.00 2.14 -16.11
C GLU A 186 29.04 2.72 -17.52
N TRP A 187 28.35 3.83 -17.78
CA TRP A 187 28.19 4.35 -19.15
C TRP A 187 29.19 5.44 -19.54
N LEU A 188 29.75 6.25 -18.60
CA LEU A 188 30.75 7.24 -18.94
C LEU A 188 31.98 6.64 -19.67
N PRO A 189 32.56 5.51 -19.23
CA PRO A 189 33.68 4.90 -19.96
C PRO A 189 33.29 4.40 -21.37
N ILE A 190 32.02 4.10 -21.61
CA ILE A 190 31.50 3.71 -22.93
C ILE A 190 31.38 4.93 -23.81
N ILE A 191 30.82 6.02 -23.26
CA ILE A 191 30.68 7.31 -23.96
C ILE A 191 32.05 7.84 -24.36
N ASP A 192 33.01 7.86 -23.44
CA ASP A 192 34.37 8.34 -23.69
C ASP A 192 35.06 7.56 -24.83
N ARG A 193 34.85 6.24 -24.87
CA ARG A 193 35.37 5.40 -25.96
C ARG A 193 34.69 5.66 -27.31
N ARG A 194 33.39 6.06 -27.29
CA ARG A 194 32.62 6.35 -28.50
C ARG A 194 32.87 7.80 -29.02
N LEU A 195 33.39 8.68 -28.17
CA LEU A 195 33.83 10.05 -28.54
C LEU A 195 35.22 10.07 -29.19
N ASP A 196 35.49 9.11 -30.05
CA ASP A 196 36.75 9.03 -30.79
C ASP A 196 36.87 10.09 -31.92
N ALA A 197 37.99 10.09 -32.61
CA ALA A 197 38.26 11.03 -33.71
C ALA A 197 37.34 10.84 -34.92
N GLU A 198 36.70 9.67 -35.05
CA GLU A 198 35.79 9.33 -36.15
C GLU A 198 34.32 9.68 -35.84
N ALA A 199 34.01 10.11 -34.62
CA ALA A 199 32.64 10.48 -34.25
C ALA A 199 32.16 11.69 -35.07
N THR A 200 30.99 11.58 -35.65
CA THR A 200 30.30 12.66 -36.35
C THR A 200 29.82 13.76 -35.40
N SER A 201 29.51 14.95 -35.93
CA SER A 201 28.93 16.03 -35.11
C SER A 201 27.63 15.60 -34.41
N ALA A 202 26.76 14.90 -35.14
CA ALA A 202 25.49 14.41 -34.57
C ALA A 202 25.69 13.36 -33.47
N GLU A 203 26.67 12.46 -33.62
CA GLU A 203 27.02 11.48 -32.58
C GLU A 203 27.60 12.16 -31.34
N ARG A 204 28.44 13.18 -31.49
CA ARG A 204 28.99 13.95 -30.37
C ARG A 204 27.90 14.71 -29.60
N GLU A 205 26.99 15.36 -30.31
CA GLU A 205 25.87 16.07 -29.71
C GLU A 205 24.97 15.10 -28.92
N TRP A 206 24.61 13.99 -29.53
CA TRP A 206 23.77 12.96 -28.89
C TRP A 206 24.44 12.36 -27.65
N LEU A 207 25.73 12.02 -27.71
CA LEU A 207 26.49 11.51 -26.57
C LEU A 207 26.64 12.55 -25.46
N GLY A 208 26.81 13.82 -25.79
CA GLY A 208 26.87 14.92 -24.82
C GLY A 208 25.52 15.11 -24.09
N GLU A 209 24.39 15.00 -24.82
CA GLU A 209 23.06 15.01 -24.22
C GLU A 209 22.84 13.79 -23.33
N LEU A 210 23.19 12.58 -23.81
CA LEU A 210 23.10 11.35 -23.04
C LEU A 210 23.91 11.45 -21.75
N GLN A 211 25.13 11.93 -21.79
CA GLN A 211 25.98 12.13 -20.60
C GLN A 211 25.31 13.04 -19.56
N ARG A 212 24.70 14.14 -20.00
CA ARG A 212 23.97 15.06 -19.12
C ARG A 212 22.76 14.36 -18.47
N TYR A 213 22.00 13.58 -19.24
CA TYR A 213 20.83 12.86 -18.73
C TYR A 213 21.21 11.74 -17.77
N ILE A 214 22.30 11.03 -18.01
CA ILE A 214 22.83 10.00 -17.10
C ILE A 214 23.18 10.61 -15.75
N ALA A 215 23.90 11.73 -15.72
CA ALA A 215 24.24 12.40 -14.48
C ALA A 215 23.00 12.84 -13.69
N GLN A 216 21.97 13.35 -14.38
CA GLN A 216 20.70 13.70 -13.76
C GLN A 216 19.98 12.45 -13.19
N ALA A 217 19.89 11.38 -13.97
CA ALA A 217 19.23 10.15 -13.55
C ALA A 217 19.93 9.50 -12.35
N SER A 218 21.25 9.42 -12.38
CA SER A 218 22.05 8.88 -11.28
C SER A 218 21.87 9.70 -10.00
N GLY A 219 21.93 11.04 -10.08
CA GLY A 219 21.66 11.92 -8.95
C GLY A 219 20.27 11.72 -8.35
N ARG A 220 19.22 11.72 -9.20
CA ARG A 220 17.82 11.49 -8.78
C ARG A 220 17.60 10.10 -8.15
N ALA A 221 18.26 9.08 -8.69
CA ALA A 221 18.19 7.74 -8.14
C ALA A 221 18.83 7.66 -6.74
N HIS A 222 19.99 8.28 -6.53
CA HIS A 222 20.62 8.36 -5.21
C HIS A 222 19.74 9.10 -4.21
N GLU A 223 19.17 10.24 -4.57
CA GLU A 223 18.24 10.99 -3.70
C GLU A 223 17.01 10.16 -3.35
N ARG A 224 16.42 9.46 -4.34
CA ARG A 224 15.25 8.61 -4.12
C ARG A 224 15.58 7.42 -3.20
N MET A 225 16.71 6.77 -3.40
CA MET A 225 17.17 5.66 -2.55
C MET A 225 17.43 6.13 -1.10
N ALA A 226 18.08 7.28 -0.92
CA ALA A 226 18.30 7.86 0.40
C ALA A 226 16.97 8.21 1.11
N ALA A 227 15.99 8.72 0.38
CA ALA A 227 14.65 8.97 0.91
C ALA A 227 13.93 7.66 1.31
N ILE A 228 14.03 6.61 0.50
CA ILE A 228 13.49 5.27 0.81
C ILE A 228 14.13 4.71 2.08
N GLU A 229 15.45 4.76 2.20
CA GLU A 229 16.19 4.29 3.38
C GLU A 229 15.80 5.07 4.63
N SER A 230 15.67 6.38 4.53
CA SER A 230 15.20 7.25 5.63
C SER A 230 13.79 6.88 6.09
N LEU A 231 12.85 6.68 5.15
CA LEU A 231 11.48 6.26 5.46
C LEU A 231 11.44 4.86 6.08
N ALA A 232 12.24 3.93 5.59
CA ALA A 232 12.36 2.58 6.13
C ALA A 232 12.91 2.59 7.57
N LEU A 233 13.88 3.46 7.88
CA LEU A 233 14.38 3.66 9.23
C LEU A 233 13.30 4.26 10.15
N GLN A 234 12.60 5.30 9.70
CA GLN A 234 11.50 5.91 10.44
C GLN A 234 10.39 4.91 10.75
N ALA A 235 10.03 4.04 9.79
CA ALA A 235 9.05 2.96 10.03
C ALA A 235 9.53 2.01 11.13
N SER A 236 10.82 1.63 11.13
CA SER A 236 11.39 0.80 12.19
C SER A 236 11.36 1.47 13.58
N GLU A 237 11.67 2.76 13.65
CA GLU A 237 11.66 3.51 14.91
C GLU A 237 10.26 3.70 15.48
N LEU A 238 9.28 3.95 14.60
CA LEU A 238 7.87 4.08 14.98
C LEU A 238 7.25 2.75 15.41
N ALA A 239 7.76 1.61 14.92
CA ALA A 239 7.30 0.28 15.30
C ALA A 239 7.83 -0.20 16.65
N ARG A 240 8.81 0.49 17.24
CA ARG A 240 9.37 0.11 18.56
C ARG A 240 8.46 0.58 19.69
N MET A 241 7.89 -0.37 20.41
CA MET A 241 6.96 -0.14 21.51
C MET A 241 7.28 -1.07 22.67
N GLU A 242 7.28 -0.55 23.91
CA GLU A 242 7.50 -1.34 25.12
C GLU A 242 6.22 -2.03 25.57
N HIS A 243 6.17 -3.36 25.60
CA HIS A 243 4.97 -4.10 26.00
C HIS A 243 4.92 -4.47 27.49
N GLY A 244 6.01 -4.29 28.24
CA GLY A 244 6.13 -4.75 29.62
C GLY A 244 5.06 -4.21 30.58
N PHE A 245 4.55 -2.99 30.38
CA PHE A 245 3.50 -2.41 31.21
C PHE A 245 2.09 -2.90 30.87
N LEU A 246 1.91 -3.47 29.66
CA LEU A 246 0.66 -4.08 29.20
C LEU A 246 0.61 -5.58 29.49
N TYR A 247 1.74 -6.20 29.77
CA TYR A 247 1.87 -7.65 29.91
C TYR A 247 1.56 -8.14 31.31
N ASP A 248 0.63 -9.08 31.42
CA ASP A 248 0.40 -9.83 32.63
C ASP A 248 1.18 -11.13 32.62
N LYS A 249 2.22 -11.18 33.44
CA LYS A 249 3.12 -12.33 33.55
C LYS A 249 2.45 -13.58 34.14
N ALA A 250 1.40 -13.41 34.95
CA ALA A 250 0.73 -14.54 35.61
C ALA A 250 -0.16 -15.30 34.61
N ASN A 251 -0.79 -14.56 33.69
CA ASN A 251 -1.68 -15.11 32.66
C ASN A 251 -0.99 -15.29 31.31
N HIS A 252 0.24 -14.81 31.14
CA HIS A 252 0.94 -14.75 29.85
C HIS A 252 0.20 -13.99 28.76
N LEU A 253 -0.61 -12.98 29.10
CA LEU A 253 -1.46 -12.24 28.18
C LEU A 253 -1.15 -10.74 28.23
N LEU A 254 -1.37 -10.07 27.11
CA LEU A 254 -1.50 -8.61 27.05
C LEU A 254 -2.91 -8.22 27.50
N THR A 255 -3.02 -7.21 28.36
CA THR A 255 -4.31 -6.59 28.70
C THR A 255 -4.86 -5.82 27.51
N ILE A 256 -6.16 -5.54 27.47
CA ILE A 256 -6.77 -4.79 26.35
C ILE A 256 -6.15 -3.40 26.18
N GLY A 257 -5.71 -2.78 27.28
CA GLY A 257 -5.05 -1.49 27.20
C GLY A 257 -4.60 -0.94 28.54
N TYR A 258 -4.21 0.33 28.52
CA TYR A 258 -3.68 1.06 29.66
C TYR A 258 -4.18 2.51 29.65
N ASN A 259 -4.82 2.91 30.74
CA ASN A 259 -5.19 4.28 30.99
C ASN A 259 -3.97 5.01 31.57
N VAL A 260 -3.42 5.97 30.82
CA VAL A 260 -2.21 6.71 31.20
C VAL A 260 -2.50 7.72 32.29
N ASP A 261 -3.69 8.36 32.25
CA ASP A 261 -4.11 9.35 33.25
C ASP A 261 -4.23 8.69 34.64
N ASP A 262 -4.86 7.53 34.70
CA ASP A 262 -5.08 6.75 35.93
C ASP A 262 -3.88 5.87 36.29
N ARG A 263 -2.90 5.73 35.41
CA ARG A 263 -1.77 4.78 35.52
C ARG A 263 -2.20 3.36 35.82
N ARG A 264 -3.24 2.90 35.12
CA ARG A 264 -3.91 1.62 35.38
C ARG A 264 -4.06 0.79 34.11
N ARG A 265 -3.69 -0.49 34.21
CA ARG A 265 -4.01 -1.50 33.19
C ARG A 265 -5.49 -1.88 33.30
N ASP A 266 -6.07 -2.23 32.16
CA ASP A 266 -7.34 -2.94 32.15
C ASP A 266 -7.20 -4.34 32.74
N LEU A 267 -8.33 -4.86 33.26
CA LEU A 267 -8.37 -6.17 33.90
C LEU A 267 -8.82 -7.28 32.94
N SER A 268 -9.08 -6.94 31.69
CA SER A 268 -9.59 -7.84 30.67
C SER A 268 -8.53 -8.16 29.62
N TYR A 269 -8.71 -9.29 28.95
CA TYR A 269 -7.83 -9.81 27.90
C TYR A 269 -8.64 -10.15 26.67
N TYR A 270 -8.00 -10.15 25.53
CA TYR A 270 -8.59 -10.61 24.28
C TYR A 270 -8.32 -12.10 24.05
N ASP A 271 -9.26 -12.76 23.38
CA ASP A 271 -9.06 -14.07 22.78
C ASP A 271 -8.27 -13.97 21.45
N LEU A 272 -7.92 -15.14 20.88
CA LEU A 272 -7.16 -15.19 19.62
C LEU A 272 -7.81 -14.42 18.47
N LEU A 273 -9.14 -14.46 18.38
CA LEU A 273 -9.94 -13.81 17.34
C LEU A 273 -10.77 -12.64 17.89
N ALA A 274 -10.26 -11.96 18.89
CA ALA A 274 -10.85 -10.72 19.37
C ALA A 274 -10.05 -9.55 18.85
N SER A 275 -10.66 -8.68 18.03
CA SER A 275 -9.98 -7.57 17.39
C SER A 275 -8.67 -8.03 16.69
N GLU A 276 -7.57 -7.30 16.80
CA GLU A 276 -6.25 -7.66 16.24
C GLU A 276 -5.33 -8.40 17.24
N ALA A 277 -5.89 -9.02 18.29
CA ALA A 277 -5.10 -9.57 19.40
C ALA A 277 -4.05 -10.59 18.94
N ARG A 278 -4.39 -11.49 17.99
CA ARG A 278 -3.43 -12.45 17.47
C ARG A 278 -2.28 -11.79 16.72
N PHE A 279 -2.57 -10.72 15.98
CA PHE A 279 -1.55 -9.99 15.23
C PHE A 279 -0.64 -9.21 16.19
N SER A 280 -1.21 -8.50 17.15
CA SER A 280 -0.48 -7.76 18.17
C SER A 280 0.45 -8.66 19.00
N THR A 281 -0.05 -9.81 19.43
CA THR A 281 0.74 -10.81 20.17
C THR A 281 1.86 -11.38 19.30
N PHE A 282 1.56 -11.73 18.04
CA PHE A 282 2.57 -12.21 17.09
C PHE A 282 3.70 -11.19 16.87
N VAL A 283 3.35 -9.92 16.63
CA VAL A 283 4.31 -8.84 16.44
C VAL A 283 5.20 -8.65 17.65
N ALA A 284 4.62 -8.60 18.85
CA ALA A 284 5.38 -8.44 20.09
C ALA A 284 6.33 -9.64 20.38
N ILE A 285 5.91 -10.86 20.03
CA ILE A 285 6.79 -12.05 20.10
C ILE A 285 7.93 -11.93 19.06
N ALA A 286 7.61 -11.55 17.84
CA ALA A 286 8.60 -11.39 16.76
C ALA A 286 9.65 -10.31 17.08
N GLN A 287 9.27 -9.28 17.84
CA GLN A 287 10.19 -8.24 18.33
C GLN A 287 10.97 -8.65 19.59
N GLY A 288 10.67 -9.81 20.18
CA GLY A 288 11.31 -10.27 21.42
C GLY A 288 10.78 -9.60 22.69
N GLU A 289 9.69 -8.85 22.60
CA GLU A 289 9.04 -8.15 23.73
C GLU A 289 8.18 -9.08 24.58
N LEU A 290 7.68 -10.17 23.99
CA LEU A 290 6.87 -11.19 24.66
C LEU A 290 7.45 -12.60 24.46
N PRO A 291 7.25 -13.49 25.44
CA PRO A 291 7.59 -14.90 25.29
C PRO A 291 6.56 -15.62 24.38
N GLN A 292 7.00 -16.71 23.75
CA GLN A 292 6.16 -17.48 22.83
C GLN A 292 4.90 -18.07 23.51
N GLU A 293 4.95 -18.34 24.79
CA GLU A 293 3.84 -18.81 25.62
C GLU A 293 2.60 -17.92 25.50
N SER A 294 2.80 -16.62 25.26
CA SER A 294 1.71 -15.66 25.07
C SER A 294 0.78 -16.03 23.90
N TRP A 295 1.33 -16.62 22.84
CA TRP A 295 0.53 -17.11 21.71
C TRP A 295 -0.40 -18.25 22.12
N PHE A 296 0.08 -19.16 22.95
CA PHE A 296 -0.68 -20.32 23.39
C PHE A 296 -1.66 -20.00 24.51
N ALA A 297 -1.43 -18.91 25.25
CA ALA A 297 -2.34 -18.41 26.28
C ALA A 297 -3.61 -17.76 25.74
N LEU A 298 -3.60 -17.26 24.48
CA LEU A 298 -4.79 -16.69 23.87
C LEU A 298 -5.92 -17.73 23.77
N GLY A 299 -7.13 -17.38 24.20
CA GLY A 299 -8.31 -18.23 24.16
C GLY A 299 -8.70 -18.64 22.73
N ARG A 300 -9.21 -19.87 22.60
CA ARG A 300 -9.63 -20.48 21.32
C ARG A 300 -10.93 -21.23 21.49
N GLN A 301 -12.03 -20.50 21.51
CA GLN A 301 -13.34 -21.11 21.64
C GLN A 301 -13.79 -21.67 20.30
N LEU A 302 -14.11 -22.96 20.27
CA LEU A 302 -14.54 -23.66 19.06
C LEU A 302 -16.05 -23.88 19.09
N THR A 303 -16.69 -23.60 17.96
CA THR A 303 -18.12 -23.85 17.74
C THR A 303 -18.35 -24.46 16.36
N THR A 304 -19.62 -24.56 15.96
CA THR A 304 -20.03 -25.02 14.64
C THR A 304 -20.91 -23.97 13.98
N ALA A 305 -20.54 -23.51 12.81
CA ALA A 305 -21.33 -22.62 11.96
C ALA A 305 -21.54 -23.27 10.57
N GLY A 306 -22.82 -23.39 10.13
CA GLY A 306 -23.12 -24.05 8.86
C GLY A 306 -22.65 -25.51 8.77
N GLY A 307 -22.57 -26.22 9.90
CA GLY A 307 -22.06 -27.60 9.96
C GLY A 307 -20.54 -27.75 9.93
N LYS A 308 -19.77 -26.64 9.91
CA LYS A 308 -18.30 -26.60 9.89
C LYS A 308 -17.77 -26.11 11.24
N ALA A 309 -16.63 -26.68 11.67
CA ALA A 309 -15.93 -26.22 12.86
C ALA A 309 -15.35 -24.81 12.59
N VAL A 310 -15.57 -23.90 13.53
CA VAL A 310 -15.10 -22.50 13.45
C VAL A 310 -14.70 -22.01 14.83
N LEU A 311 -13.61 -21.28 14.92
CA LEU A 311 -13.29 -20.53 16.14
C LEU A 311 -14.19 -19.31 16.24
N LEU A 312 -14.71 -19.05 17.43
CA LEU A 312 -15.48 -17.84 17.70
C LEU A 312 -14.57 -16.62 17.78
N SER A 313 -15.07 -15.50 17.27
CA SER A 313 -14.52 -14.18 17.58
C SER A 313 -15.39 -13.47 18.62
N TRP A 314 -15.02 -12.25 19.02
CA TRP A 314 -15.87 -11.49 19.95
C TRP A 314 -17.15 -10.98 19.26
N GLY A 315 -17.00 -10.31 18.12
CA GLY A 315 -18.11 -9.69 17.42
C GLY A 315 -18.70 -10.51 16.29
N GLY A 316 -17.99 -11.52 15.79
CA GLY A 316 -18.37 -12.24 14.57
C GLY A 316 -18.16 -11.43 13.30
N SER A 317 -17.29 -10.41 13.35
CA SER A 317 -17.02 -9.48 12.26
C SER A 317 -16.00 -10.01 11.27
N MET A 318 -16.09 -9.59 10.00
CA MET A 318 -15.07 -9.92 8.98
C MET A 318 -13.69 -9.38 9.35
N PHE A 319 -13.65 -8.22 10.01
CA PHE A 319 -12.41 -7.62 10.48
C PHE A 319 -11.63 -8.57 11.39
N GLU A 320 -12.25 -9.10 12.43
CA GLU A 320 -11.61 -10.00 13.39
C GLU A 320 -11.06 -11.28 12.75
N TYR A 321 -11.75 -11.80 11.74
CA TYR A 321 -11.33 -13.01 11.03
C TYR A 321 -10.22 -12.74 10.02
N LEU A 322 -10.34 -11.69 9.19
CA LEU A 322 -9.54 -11.55 7.96
C LEU A 322 -8.50 -10.43 7.97
N MET A 323 -8.66 -9.37 8.76
CA MET A 323 -7.71 -8.26 8.74
C MET A 323 -6.25 -8.70 8.94
N PRO A 324 -5.92 -9.57 9.91
CA PRO A 324 -4.54 -10.01 10.07
C PRO A 324 -3.94 -10.73 8.86
N LEU A 325 -4.77 -11.30 7.97
CA LEU A 325 -4.29 -11.94 6.73
C LEU A 325 -3.68 -10.96 5.71
N LEU A 326 -3.91 -9.66 5.89
CA LEU A 326 -3.27 -8.63 5.06
C LEU A 326 -1.75 -8.60 5.24
N VAL A 327 -1.26 -9.02 6.41
CA VAL A 327 0.15 -8.93 6.81
C VAL A 327 0.69 -10.22 7.46
N MET A 328 -0.17 -11.17 7.79
CA MET A 328 0.21 -12.48 8.32
C MET A 328 -0.07 -13.58 7.29
N PRO A 329 0.85 -14.52 7.07
CA PRO A 329 0.57 -15.67 6.23
C PRO A 329 -0.49 -16.57 6.86
N THR A 330 -1.28 -17.24 6.01
CA THR A 330 -2.10 -18.39 6.41
C THR A 330 -1.47 -19.68 5.91
N TYR A 331 -1.72 -20.77 6.62
CA TYR A 331 -1.21 -22.10 6.27
C TYR A 331 -2.39 -23.02 6.01
N GLU A 332 -2.39 -23.65 4.85
CA GLU A 332 -3.46 -24.55 4.43
C GLU A 332 -3.69 -25.68 5.42
N ASN A 333 -4.95 -26.09 5.59
CA ASN A 333 -5.38 -27.17 6.45
C ASN A 333 -5.15 -26.96 7.97
N THR A 334 -4.79 -25.75 8.39
CA THR A 334 -4.77 -25.39 9.81
C THR A 334 -6.18 -25.06 10.33
N LEU A 335 -6.36 -25.07 11.64
CA LEU A 335 -7.62 -24.65 12.26
C LEU A 335 -8.02 -23.22 11.90
N LEU A 336 -7.04 -22.31 11.79
CA LEU A 336 -7.29 -20.92 11.36
C LEU A 336 -7.73 -20.86 9.89
N ASP A 337 -7.08 -21.59 8.99
CA ASP A 337 -7.49 -21.65 7.57
C ASP A 337 -8.93 -22.17 7.42
N GLN A 338 -9.29 -23.24 8.14
CA GLN A 338 -10.65 -23.76 8.14
C GLN A 338 -11.64 -22.74 8.74
N THR A 339 -11.25 -22.05 9.79
CA THR A 339 -12.05 -21.00 10.43
C THR A 339 -12.33 -19.85 9.45
N TYR A 340 -11.33 -19.35 8.71
CA TYR A 340 -11.52 -18.26 7.75
C TYR A 340 -12.48 -18.64 6.64
N LYS A 341 -12.32 -19.83 6.07
CA LYS A 341 -13.21 -20.37 5.03
C LYS A 341 -14.65 -20.49 5.54
N ALA A 342 -14.84 -21.08 6.72
CA ALA A 342 -16.17 -21.25 7.34
C ALA A 342 -16.80 -19.90 7.70
N ALA A 343 -16.04 -18.94 8.20
CA ALA A 343 -16.53 -17.60 8.52
C ALA A 343 -17.00 -16.85 7.26
N VAL A 344 -16.22 -16.89 6.16
CA VAL A 344 -16.61 -16.27 4.87
C VAL A 344 -17.89 -16.91 4.33
N GLU A 345 -17.98 -18.24 4.32
CA GLU A 345 -19.18 -18.94 3.86
C GLU A 345 -20.43 -18.53 4.69
N ARG A 346 -20.28 -18.46 6.00
CA ARG A 346 -21.36 -18.04 6.90
C ARG A 346 -21.77 -16.60 6.68
N GLN A 347 -20.83 -15.70 6.43
CA GLN A 347 -21.08 -14.31 6.06
C GLN A 347 -21.90 -14.20 4.77
N ILE A 348 -21.51 -14.96 3.74
CA ILE A 348 -22.21 -14.99 2.44
C ILE A 348 -23.62 -15.54 2.62
N GLU A 349 -23.78 -16.64 3.36
CA GLU A 349 -25.07 -17.24 3.65
C GLU A 349 -26.01 -16.25 4.37
N TYR A 350 -25.49 -15.58 5.41
CA TYR A 350 -26.28 -14.62 6.18
C TYR A 350 -26.68 -13.39 5.35
N GLY A 351 -25.79 -12.86 4.53
CA GLY A 351 -26.09 -11.78 3.60
C GLY A 351 -27.23 -12.15 2.64
N ARG A 352 -27.18 -13.36 2.05
CA ARG A 352 -28.25 -13.88 1.20
C ARG A 352 -29.57 -14.03 1.92
N GLN A 353 -29.55 -14.56 3.14
CA GLN A 353 -30.77 -14.73 3.97
C GLN A 353 -31.42 -13.39 4.31
N ARG A 354 -30.62 -12.32 4.46
CA ARG A 354 -31.08 -10.98 4.83
C ARG A 354 -31.35 -10.07 3.64
N GLY A 355 -30.97 -10.47 2.43
CA GLY A 355 -31.08 -9.64 1.23
C GLY A 355 -30.17 -8.40 1.28
N VAL A 356 -29.01 -8.52 1.92
CA VAL A 356 -28.00 -7.45 2.06
C VAL A 356 -26.64 -7.93 1.57
N PRO A 357 -25.73 -7.02 1.21
CA PRO A 357 -24.34 -7.38 0.93
C PRO A 357 -23.72 -8.14 2.09
N TRP A 358 -22.86 -9.12 1.79
CA TRP A 358 -22.09 -9.83 2.81
C TRP A 358 -20.81 -9.06 3.18
N GLY A 359 -20.13 -9.48 4.24
CA GLY A 359 -18.91 -8.82 4.72
C GLY A 359 -19.19 -7.89 5.90
N MET A 360 -20.12 -8.30 6.77
CA MET A 360 -20.48 -7.55 7.98
C MET A 360 -19.26 -7.40 8.90
N SER A 361 -18.98 -6.15 9.28
CA SER A 361 -17.83 -5.81 10.06
C SER A 361 -18.12 -4.64 11.00
N GLU A 362 -17.07 -4.00 11.50
CA GLU A 362 -17.18 -2.84 12.36
C GLU A 362 -17.62 -1.60 11.57
N SER A 363 -18.31 -0.68 12.24
CA SER A 363 -18.72 0.59 11.64
C SER A 363 -18.64 1.73 12.64
N GLY A 364 -18.11 2.87 12.16
CA GLY A 364 -18.15 4.12 12.88
C GLY A 364 -19.48 4.84 12.68
N TYR A 365 -19.98 5.51 13.73
CA TYR A 365 -21.16 6.35 13.66
C TYR A 365 -20.78 7.83 13.57
N HIS A 366 -21.60 8.61 12.88
CA HIS A 366 -21.46 10.07 12.82
C HIS A 366 -21.96 10.74 14.13
N THR A 367 -21.50 10.22 15.26
CA THR A 367 -21.80 10.76 16.60
C THR A 367 -20.50 10.87 17.38
N ILE A 368 -20.38 11.98 18.10
CA ILE A 368 -19.21 12.29 18.92
C ILE A 368 -19.59 12.17 20.38
N GLY A 369 -18.78 11.45 21.17
CA GLY A 369 -18.93 11.37 22.63
C GLY A 369 -18.51 12.66 23.34
N VAL A 370 -18.73 12.73 24.64
CA VAL A 370 -18.35 13.90 25.48
C VAL A 370 -16.85 14.19 25.48
N HIS A 371 -16.03 13.22 25.12
CA HIS A 371 -14.58 13.33 24.99
C HIS A 371 -14.12 13.60 23.55
N LEU A 372 -15.02 14.03 22.66
CA LEU A 372 -14.77 14.27 21.22
C LEU A 372 -14.37 13.02 20.42
N ASN A 373 -14.52 11.83 20.97
CA ASN A 373 -14.28 10.57 20.27
C ASN A 373 -15.52 10.18 19.47
N TYR A 374 -15.31 9.64 18.25
CA TYR A 374 -16.41 9.05 17.50
C TYR A 374 -16.88 7.76 18.18
N GLN A 375 -18.12 7.37 17.95
CA GLN A 375 -18.66 6.11 18.42
C GLN A 375 -18.64 5.08 17.31
N TYR A 376 -18.35 3.84 17.68
CA TYR A 376 -18.39 2.73 16.75
C TYR A 376 -19.04 1.50 17.41
N ARG A 377 -19.47 0.56 16.58
CA ARG A 377 -19.87 -0.79 17.02
C ARG A 377 -19.30 -1.86 16.10
N ALA A 378 -18.86 -2.95 16.68
CA ALA A 378 -18.62 -4.17 15.96
C ALA A 378 -19.95 -4.80 15.55
N PHE A 379 -20.11 -5.04 14.25
CA PHE A 379 -21.23 -5.79 13.70
C PHE A 379 -20.69 -7.11 13.18
N GLY A 380 -21.36 -8.19 13.59
CA GLY A 380 -20.97 -9.52 13.16
C GLY A 380 -22.18 -10.38 12.82
N VAL A 381 -21.90 -11.56 12.34
CA VAL A 381 -22.92 -12.54 11.95
C VAL A 381 -23.23 -13.46 13.11
N PRO A 382 -24.49 -13.68 13.45
CA PRO A 382 -24.90 -14.62 14.49
C PRO A 382 -24.30 -16.02 14.28
N GLY A 383 -23.73 -16.58 15.37
CA GLY A 383 -23.07 -17.86 15.39
C GLY A 383 -21.55 -17.80 15.07
N LEU A 384 -21.01 -16.61 14.82
CA LEU A 384 -19.56 -16.37 14.66
C LEU A 384 -18.97 -15.55 15.81
N GLY A 385 -19.79 -14.82 16.57
CA GLY A 385 -19.40 -14.05 17.75
C GLY A 385 -19.89 -14.68 19.05
N LEU A 386 -19.31 -14.21 20.17
CA LEU A 386 -19.69 -14.58 21.54
C LEU A 386 -21.04 -13.98 21.95
#